data_8840a742373b9cbe910df81eb7d45dca
#
_entry.id   8840a742373b9cbe910df81eb7d45dca
#
_cell.length_a   1.000
_cell.length_b   1.000
_cell.length_c   1.000
_cell.angle_alpha   90.00
_cell.angle_beta   90.00
_cell.angle_gamma   90.00
#
_symmetry.space_group_name_H-M   'P 1'
#
loop_
_entity.id
_entity.type
_entity.pdbx_description
1 polymer ?
#
loop_
_entity_poly.entity_id
_entity_poly.type
_entity_poly.pdbx_seq_one_letter_code
_entity_poly.pdbx_strand_id
1 'polypeptide(L)'
;MRYLVVGHGGPGFASKEEAVEILKSIVLPSFTELERLEKEKKIIAGGLPVGERSLVFIVEAKSNDELDRILRRIPMWGALDWEVTALQTFSGRAEQERQFVKESKKK
;
A
#
# COMPACT_ATOMS: atom_id res chain seq x y z
N MET A 1 11.50 4.13 5.16
CA MET A 1 10.64 3.14 5.86
C MET A 1 9.72 2.49 4.86
N ARG A 2 9.54 1.20 4.98
CA ARG A 2 8.69 0.45 4.06
C ARG A 2 7.44 -0.06 4.74
N TYR A 3 6.34 -0.04 4.00
CA TYR A 3 5.05 -0.47 4.51
C TYR A 3 4.36 -1.34 3.48
N LEU A 4 3.79 -2.45 3.96
CA LEU A 4 2.84 -3.23 3.17
C LEU A 4 1.47 -2.62 3.38
N VAL A 5 0.83 -2.23 2.30
CA VAL A 5 -0.47 -1.56 2.34
C VAL A 5 -1.49 -2.41 1.59
N VAL A 6 -2.60 -2.69 2.24
CA VAL A 6 -3.70 -3.41 1.62
C VAL A 6 -4.97 -2.59 1.77
N GLY A 7 -5.63 -2.31 0.65
CA GLY A 7 -6.91 -1.63 0.64
C GLY A 7 -8.00 -2.60 0.19
N HIS A 8 -9.01 -2.78 1.03
CA HIS A 8 -10.12 -3.71 0.78
C HIS A 8 -11.42 -2.98 0.49
N GLY A 9 -12.34 -3.69 -0.16
CA GLY A 9 -13.71 -3.24 -0.29
C GLY A 9 -13.92 -2.13 -1.30
N GLY A 10 -13.20 -2.17 -2.40
CA GLY A 10 -13.37 -1.21 -3.48
C GLY A 10 -14.82 -1.15 -3.96
N PRO A 11 -15.19 -0.05 -4.63
CA PRO A 11 -16.59 0.19 -5.01
C PRO A 11 -17.15 -0.89 -5.94
N GLY A 12 -18.41 -1.27 -5.69
CA GLY A 12 -19.20 -2.13 -6.56
C GLY A 12 -20.19 -1.28 -7.33
N PHE A 13 -20.95 -1.93 -8.20
CA PHE A 13 -21.88 -1.23 -9.10
C PHE A 13 -23.24 -1.89 -9.07
N ALA A 14 -24.30 -1.08 -9.01
CA ALA A 14 -25.67 -1.56 -9.09
C ALA A 14 -26.18 -1.62 -10.53
N SER A 15 -25.58 -0.84 -11.43
CA SER A 15 -25.99 -0.75 -12.83
C SER A 15 -24.79 -0.43 -13.71
N LYS A 16 -24.95 -0.57 -15.02
CA LYS A 16 -23.93 -0.22 -15.99
C LYS A 16 -23.64 1.28 -15.98
N GLU A 17 -24.69 2.10 -15.84
CA GLU A 17 -24.55 3.56 -15.77
C GLU A 17 -23.77 3.98 -14.54
N GLU A 18 -24.06 3.38 -13.40
CA GLU A 18 -23.35 3.62 -12.17
C GLU A 18 -21.89 3.19 -12.29
N ALA A 19 -21.63 2.04 -12.92
CA ALA A 19 -20.26 1.57 -13.15
C ALA A 19 -19.45 2.57 -13.96
N VAL A 20 -20.01 3.10 -15.05
CA VAL A 20 -19.32 4.08 -15.89
C VAL A 20 -19.00 5.33 -15.09
N GLU A 21 -19.93 5.83 -14.28
CA GLU A 21 -19.74 7.04 -13.47
C GLU A 21 -18.64 6.83 -12.42
N ILE A 22 -18.68 5.75 -11.69
CA ILE A 22 -17.70 5.47 -10.64
C ILE A 22 -16.31 5.21 -11.24
N LEU A 23 -16.24 4.50 -12.36
CA LEU A 23 -14.96 4.26 -13.03
C LEU A 23 -14.32 5.58 -13.48
N LYS A 24 -15.10 6.48 -14.06
CA LYS A 24 -14.61 7.77 -14.54
C LYS A 24 -14.19 8.70 -13.41
N SER A 25 -14.98 8.77 -12.34
CA SER A 25 -14.81 9.79 -11.32
C SER A 25 -13.87 9.34 -10.18
N ILE A 26 -13.76 8.05 -9.92
CA ILE A 26 -13.01 7.54 -8.76
C ILE A 26 -11.95 6.52 -9.13
N VAL A 27 -12.33 5.45 -9.83
CA VAL A 27 -11.45 4.30 -10.04
C VAL A 27 -10.29 4.62 -10.98
N LEU A 28 -10.56 5.15 -12.16
CA LEU A 28 -9.50 5.49 -13.11
C LEU A 28 -8.59 6.59 -12.60
N PRO A 29 -9.09 7.66 -11.96
CA PRO A 29 -8.20 8.63 -11.32
C PRO A 29 -7.33 8.01 -10.21
N SER A 30 -7.83 7.01 -9.49
CA SER A 30 -7.05 6.29 -8.48
C SER A 30 -5.90 5.53 -9.14
N PHE A 31 -6.15 4.84 -10.24
CA PHE A 31 -5.09 4.13 -10.97
C PHE A 31 -4.04 5.09 -11.53
N THR A 32 -4.47 6.25 -12.01
CA THR A 32 -3.55 7.30 -12.46
C THR A 32 -2.61 7.73 -11.34
N GLU A 33 -3.16 7.94 -10.14
CA GLU A 33 -2.33 8.30 -8.97
C GLU A 33 -1.38 7.18 -8.58
N LEU A 34 -1.85 5.93 -8.58
CA LEU A 34 -1.01 4.78 -8.27
C LEU A 34 0.13 4.62 -9.28
N GLU A 35 -0.15 4.79 -10.57
CA GLU A 35 0.87 4.76 -11.61
C GLU A 35 1.91 5.87 -11.43
N ARG A 36 1.46 7.06 -11.03
CA ARG A 36 2.35 8.18 -10.73
C ARG A 36 3.28 7.85 -9.56
N LEU A 37 2.73 7.24 -8.51
CA LEU A 37 3.51 6.84 -7.33
C LEU A 37 4.55 5.77 -7.69
N GLU A 38 4.22 4.86 -8.60
CA GLU A 38 5.20 3.89 -9.12
C GLU A 38 6.34 4.58 -9.87
N LYS A 39 6.01 5.54 -10.73
CA LYS A 39 7.02 6.29 -11.49
C LYS A 39 7.94 7.07 -10.58
N GLU A 40 7.41 7.61 -9.49
CA GLU A 40 8.21 8.34 -8.49
C GLU A 40 8.92 7.41 -7.51
N LYS A 41 8.77 6.11 -7.68
CA LYS A 41 9.37 5.08 -6.82
C LYS A 41 8.94 5.15 -5.36
N LYS A 42 7.79 5.72 -5.10
CA LYS A 42 7.15 5.69 -3.79
C LYS A 42 6.43 4.37 -3.59
N ILE A 43 5.82 3.84 -4.66
CA ILE A 43 5.36 2.46 -4.68
C ILE A 43 6.46 1.62 -5.32
N ILE A 44 6.97 0.65 -4.57
CA ILE A 44 8.07 -0.21 -5.00
C ILE A 44 7.55 -1.39 -5.80
N ALA A 45 6.43 -1.95 -5.39
CA ALA A 45 5.83 -3.12 -6.01
C ALA A 45 4.38 -3.19 -5.59
N GLY A 46 3.55 -3.89 -6.36
CA GLY A 46 2.16 -4.09 -6.00
C GLY A 46 1.28 -4.30 -7.21
N GLY A 47 0.00 -4.40 -6.94
CA GLY A 47 -1.01 -4.61 -7.96
C GLY A 47 -2.35 -4.87 -7.31
N LEU A 48 -3.27 -5.41 -8.09
CA LEU A 48 -4.58 -5.81 -7.60
C LEU A 48 -4.69 -7.33 -7.63
N PRO A 49 -5.16 -7.95 -6.53
CA PRO A 49 -5.47 -9.37 -6.57
C PRO A 49 -6.46 -9.64 -7.69
N VAL A 50 -6.19 -10.67 -8.49
CA VAL A 50 -7.04 -10.98 -9.64
C VAL A 50 -8.46 -11.33 -9.18
N GLY A 51 -9.45 -10.65 -9.78
CA GLY A 51 -10.85 -10.89 -9.45
C GLY A 51 -11.37 -10.18 -8.21
N GLU A 52 -10.56 -9.37 -7.55
CA GLU A 52 -10.97 -8.65 -6.36
C GLU A 52 -10.93 -7.13 -6.56
N ARG A 53 -11.72 -6.42 -5.76
CA ARG A 53 -11.72 -4.95 -5.73
C ARG A 53 -10.87 -4.49 -4.56
N SER A 54 -9.59 -4.86 -4.60
CA SER A 54 -8.62 -4.59 -3.54
C SER A 54 -7.32 -4.11 -4.14
N LEU A 55 -6.49 -3.46 -3.32
CA LEU A 55 -5.18 -2.97 -3.73
C LEU A 55 -4.14 -3.55 -2.76
N VAL A 56 -3.00 -3.97 -3.28
CA VAL A 56 -1.88 -4.46 -2.45
C VAL A 56 -0.60 -3.85 -2.99
N PHE A 57 0.12 -3.12 -2.15
CA PHE A 57 1.37 -2.50 -2.61
C PHE A 57 2.32 -2.22 -1.45
N ILE A 58 3.59 -2.04 -1.81
CA ILE A 58 4.63 -1.67 -0.85
C ILE A 58 5.03 -0.22 -1.11
N VAL A 59 4.96 0.60 -0.06
CA VAL A 59 5.29 2.02 -0.12
C VAL A 59 6.59 2.29 0.60
N GLU A 60 7.45 3.10 -0.01
CA GLU A 60 8.60 3.69 0.65
C GLU A 60 8.21 5.11 1.06
N ALA A 61 8.26 5.39 2.35
CA ALA A 61 7.94 6.70 2.90
C ALA A 61 8.91 7.04 4.02
N LYS A 62 9.12 8.33 4.26
CA LYS A 62 10.06 8.80 5.28
C LYS A 62 9.50 8.70 6.69
N SER A 63 8.17 8.69 6.80
CA SER A 63 7.48 8.71 8.09
C SER A 63 6.06 8.20 7.93
N ASN A 64 5.41 7.93 9.06
CA ASN A 64 3.99 7.57 9.07
C ASN A 64 3.12 8.69 8.49
N ASP A 65 3.48 9.94 8.76
CA ASP A 65 2.73 11.09 8.25
C ASP A 65 2.83 11.20 6.73
N GLU A 66 4.00 10.94 6.17
CA GLU A 66 4.15 10.91 4.71
C GLU A 66 3.33 9.78 4.10
N LEU A 67 3.35 8.59 4.72
CA LEU A 67 2.54 7.47 4.26
C LEU A 67 1.05 7.85 4.24
N ASP A 68 0.55 8.44 5.31
CA ASP A 68 -0.85 8.85 5.39
C ASP A 68 -1.20 9.84 4.27
N ARG A 69 -0.33 10.82 4.03
CA ARG A 69 -0.54 11.79 2.94
C ARG A 69 -0.57 11.12 1.57
N ILE A 70 0.31 10.13 1.35
CA ILE A 70 0.34 9.37 0.09
C ILE A 70 -0.99 8.64 -0.11
N LEU A 71 -1.47 7.94 0.90
CA LEU A 71 -2.71 7.18 0.81
C LEU A 71 -3.92 8.08 0.58
N ARG A 72 -3.99 9.22 1.29
CA ARG A 72 -5.12 10.16 1.17
C ARG A 72 -5.22 10.82 -0.20
N ARG A 73 -4.15 10.83 -0.98
CA ARG A 73 -4.17 11.36 -2.35
C ARG A 73 -4.84 10.43 -3.35
N ILE A 74 -5.00 9.17 -2.98
CA ILE A 74 -5.69 8.20 -3.84
C ILE A 74 -7.18 8.53 -3.78
N PRO A 75 -7.82 8.85 -4.92
CA PRO A 75 -9.24 9.25 -4.91
C PRO A 75 -10.18 8.27 -4.22
N MET A 76 -9.91 6.96 -4.31
CA MET A 76 -10.76 5.99 -3.63
C MET A 76 -10.38 5.72 -2.17
N TRP A 77 -9.50 6.55 -1.58
CA TRP A 77 -9.05 6.37 -0.21
C TRP A 77 -10.22 6.20 0.78
N GLY A 78 -11.23 7.06 0.68
CA GLY A 78 -12.37 7.03 1.59
C GLY A 78 -13.34 5.87 1.38
N ALA A 79 -13.21 5.15 0.26
CA ALA A 79 -14.08 4.02 -0.07
C ALA A 79 -13.47 2.68 0.34
N LEU A 80 -12.21 2.68 0.79
CA LEU A 80 -11.49 1.46 1.13
C LEU A 80 -11.24 1.35 2.62
N ASP A 81 -11.18 0.12 3.10
CA ASP A 81 -10.68 -0.19 4.42
C ASP A 81 -9.20 -0.54 4.28
N TRP A 82 -8.35 0.13 5.04
CA TRP A 82 -6.91 0.01 4.88
C TRP A 82 -6.26 -0.81 5.99
N GLU A 83 -5.32 -1.66 5.61
CA GLU A 83 -4.43 -2.35 6.53
C GLU A 83 -3.00 -1.93 6.18
N VAL A 84 -2.25 -1.48 7.17
CA VAL A 84 -0.87 -1.04 6.99
C VAL A 84 0.03 -1.81 7.93
N THR A 85 1.07 -2.41 7.38
CA THR A 85 2.06 -3.15 8.15
C THR A 85 3.44 -2.57 7.88
N ALA A 86 4.11 -2.10 8.93
CA ALA A 86 5.48 -1.64 8.80
C ALA A 86 6.40 -2.84 8.56
N LEU A 87 7.30 -2.72 7.59
CA LEU A 87 8.20 -3.79 7.22
C LEU A 87 9.62 -3.45 7.65
N GLN A 88 10.28 -4.40 8.26
CA GLN A 88 11.69 -4.34 8.54
C GLN A 88 12.44 -4.91 7.34
N THR A 89 13.65 -4.40 7.06
CA THR A 89 14.46 -4.99 6.00
C THR A 89 15.00 -6.35 6.44
N PHE A 90 15.28 -7.22 5.48
CA PHE A 90 15.89 -8.51 5.79
C PHE A 90 17.27 -8.34 6.45
N SER A 91 18.06 -7.39 5.96
CA SER A 91 19.39 -7.14 6.55
C SER A 91 19.29 -6.59 7.97
N GLY A 92 18.32 -5.72 8.24
CA GLY A 92 18.10 -5.19 9.58
C GLY A 92 17.70 -6.29 10.57
N ARG A 93 16.78 -7.16 10.16
CA ARG A 93 16.36 -8.29 10.98
C ARG A 93 17.53 -9.27 11.20
N ALA A 94 18.30 -9.57 10.15
CA ALA A 94 19.45 -10.45 10.26
C ALA A 94 20.46 -9.92 11.27
N GLU A 95 20.70 -8.61 11.27
CA GLU A 95 21.64 -8.01 12.22
C GLU A 95 21.12 -8.12 13.65
N GLN A 96 19.84 -7.92 13.89
CA GLN A 96 19.24 -8.13 15.20
C GLN A 96 19.41 -9.58 15.68
N GLU A 97 19.21 -10.55 14.79
CA GLU A 97 19.37 -11.95 15.16
C GLU A 97 20.85 -12.29 15.47
N ARG A 98 21.78 -11.73 14.72
CA ARG A 98 23.21 -11.89 15.01
C ARG A 98 23.56 -11.33 16.38
N GLN A 99 23.03 -10.17 16.71
CA GLN A 99 23.26 -9.52 18.00
C GLN A 99 22.68 -10.39 19.13
N PHE A 100 21.49 -10.94 18.95
CA PHE A 100 20.90 -11.86 19.93
C PHE A 100 21.78 -13.09 20.16
N VAL A 101 22.33 -13.66 19.10
CA VAL A 101 23.24 -14.83 19.20
C VAL A 101 24.48 -14.47 20.00
N LYS A 102 25.09 -13.30 19.75
CA LYS A 102 26.25 -12.84 20.48
C LYS A 102 25.97 -12.66 21.98
N GLU A 103 24.86 -12.04 22.30
CA GLU A 103 24.45 -11.81 23.68
C GLU A 103 24.18 -13.13 24.42
N SER A 104 23.57 -14.10 23.74
CA SER A 104 23.32 -15.40 24.32
C SER A 104 24.62 -16.17 24.67
N LYS A 105 25.65 -16.01 23.84
CA LYS A 105 26.96 -16.65 24.07
C LYS A 105 27.73 -16.06 25.26
N LYS A 106 27.42 -14.83 25.63
CA LYS A 106 28.11 -14.17 26.76
C LYS A 106 27.59 -14.61 28.12
N LYS A 107 26.47 -15.31 28.13
CA LYS A 107 25.89 -15.85 29.35
C LYS A 107 26.31 -17.29 29.55
#